data_4459e8c79cb85dd3b3c83cebbb1d3729
#
_entry.id   4459e8c79cb85dd3b3c83cebbb1d3729
#
_cell.length_a   1.000
_cell.length_b   1.000
_cell.length_c   1.000
_cell.angle_alpha   90.00
_cell.angle_beta   90.00
_cell.angle_gamma   90.00
#
_symmetry.space_group_name_H-M   'P 1'
#
loop_
_entity.id
_entity.type
_entity.pdbx_description
1 polymer ?
#
loop_
_entity_poly.entity_id
_entity_poly.type
_entity_poly.pdbx_seq_one_letter_code
_entity_poly.pdbx_strand_id
1 'polypeptide(L)'
;MLVKINYTCKHQQGFSIVEILVAMLIGLVLMVGSIDVLLSNKQTNSLQIALSKIQQNGRSAINVLSTDIRMADYSGCYSDLANGLENTLNNPTSFAWDLSNTVQGFNNVSASFTVSDANSGGVISSIVEGTDVLVIKGMADGVPISSNPDNSTFTIAETLNNLNAGEILVVADCEQASMFQTSSVASTGGVTTILHTASGVTPGNNTAFVTNSFGTDAEIARLTSTVYYIKNDASGTPGLFLSSLSVNASGDSVSLEENQLVSNVENMQIHYGVDNDDDQDVDVYQNAAAVTDWADVISIRLALLIASDNDFMIDNAESYSFDDSAFGFTKDDLAGANADRRLRRTFTGFMALRNRTL
;
A
#
# COMPACT_ATOMS: atom_id res chain seq x y z
N MET A 1 -76.30 8.53 57.92
CA MET A 1 -76.40 9.07 56.58
C MET A 1 -75.65 8.11 55.65
N LEU A 2 -76.38 7.17 55.00
CA LEU A 2 -75.79 6.15 54.14
C LEU A 2 -75.85 6.63 52.66
N VAL A 3 -74.66 6.83 52.04
CA VAL A 3 -74.54 7.20 50.66
C VAL A 3 -74.69 5.92 49.83
N LYS A 4 -75.73 5.83 49.04
CA LYS A 4 -76.00 4.77 48.06
C LYS A 4 -75.18 5.08 46.79
N ILE A 5 -74.10 4.30 46.56
CA ILE A 5 -73.34 4.38 45.29
C ILE A 5 -74.07 3.49 44.26
N ASN A 6 -74.64 4.10 43.23
CA ASN A 6 -75.27 3.42 42.10
C ASN A 6 -74.16 3.08 41.07
N TYR A 7 -73.87 1.79 40.97
CA TYR A 7 -73.03 1.28 39.85
C TYR A 7 -73.91 1.09 38.62
N THR A 8 -73.73 1.93 37.64
CA THR A 8 -74.31 1.71 36.31
C THR A 8 -73.46 0.72 35.55
N CYS A 9 -73.89 -0.55 35.42
CA CYS A 9 -73.32 -1.50 34.45
C CYS A 9 -73.51 -0.96 33.05
N LYS A 10 -72.41 -0.50 32.45
CA LYS A 10 -72.39 -0.24 30.99
C LYS A 10 -72.44 -1.59 30.30
N HIS A 11 -73.48 -1.83 29.48
CA HIS A 11 -73.57 -2.98 28.59
C HIS A 11 -72.36 -2.94 27.65
N GLN A 12 -71.50 -3.96 27.68
CA GLN A 12 -70.48 -4.20 26.65
C GLN A 12 -71.24 -4.63 25.39
N GLN A 13 -71.21 -3.80 24.37
CA GLN A 13 -71.67 -4.16 23.03
C GLN A 13 -70.57 -5.02 22.38
N GLY A 14 -70.92 -6.23 21.92
CA GLY A 14 -70.01 -7.10 21.16
C GLY A 14 -69.65 -6.49 19.83
N PHE A 15 -68.39 -6.65 19.39
CA PHE A 15 -67.91 -6.22 18.11
C PHE A 15 -68.62 -6.97 16.96
N SER A 16 -69.02 -6.24 15.95
CA SER A 16 -69.55 -6.82 14.71
C SER A 16 -68.44 -7.54 13.95
N ILE A 17 -68.72 -8.67 13.30
CA ILE A 17 -67.81 -9.38 12.41
C ILE A 17 -67.23 -8.44 11.34
N VAL A 18 -68.03 -7.52 10.80
CA VAL A 18 -67.62 -6.52 9.82
C VAL A 18 -66.60 -5.56 10.38
N GLU A 19 -66.75 -5.14 11.64
CA GLU A 19 -65.83 -4.23 12.32
C GLU A 19 -64.45 -4.89 12.53
N ILE A 20 -64.45 -6.18 12.87
CA ILE A 20 -63.19 -6.96 12.99
C ILE A 20 -62.53 -7.10 11.61
N LEU A 21 -63.29 -7.38 10.53
CA LEU A 21 -62.73 -7.49 9.19
C LEU A 21 -62.14 -6.16 8.69
N VAL A 22 -62.81 -5.04 8.93
CA VAL A 22 -62.30 -3.71 8.57
C VAL A 22 -61.05 -3.36 9.39
N ALA A 23 -61.05 -3.64 10.70
CA ALA A 23 -59.87 -3.42 11.56
C ALA A 23 -58.68 -4.25 11.12
N MET A 24 -58.86 -5.54 10.75
CA MET A 24 -57.82 -6.39 10.20
C MET A 24 -57.26 -5.86 8.88
N LEU A 25 -58.13 -5.39 7.97
CA LEU A 25 -57.72 -4.84 6.68
C LEU A 25 -56.89 -3.58 6.83
N ILE A 26 -57.31 -2.65 7.72
CA ILE A 26 -56.55 -1.44 8.02
C ILE A 26 -55.21 -1.82 8.69
N GLY A 27 -55.22 -2.76 9.66
CA GLY A 27 -54.04 -3.26 10.32
C GLY A 27 -53.02 -3.86 9.33
N LEU A 28 -53.50 -4.61 8.34
CA LEU A 28 -52.64 -5.22 7.32
C LEU A 28 -51.98 -4.16 6.41
N VAL A 29 -52.78 -3.14 5.97
CA VAL A 29 -52.24 -2.02 5.18
C VAL A 29 -51.19 -1.23 5.94
N LEU A 30 -51.43 -0.94 7.22
CA LEU A 30 -50.44 -0.24 8.08
C LEU A 30 -49.19 -1.09 8.31
N MET A 31 -49.34 -2.43 8.43
CA MET A 31 -48.20 -3.34 8.61
C MET A 31 -47.31 -3.36 7.35
N VAL A 32 -47.90 -3.44 6.15
CA VAL A 32 -47.15 -3.38 4.88
C VAL A 32 -46.37 -2.07 4.78
N GLY A 33 -47.01 -0.93 5.03
CA GLY A 33 -46.32 0.37 5.00
C GLY A 33 -45.21 0.49 6.02
N SER A 34 -45.37 -0.12 7.20
CA SER A 34 -44.30 -0.14 8.23
C SER A 34 -43.10 -1.01 7.83
N ILE A 35 -43.34 -2.14 7.15
CA ILE A 35 -42.31 -3.02 6.63
C ILE A 35 -41.49 -2.31 5.56
N ASP A 36 -42.15 -1.63 4.61
CA ASP A 36 -41.45 -0.88 3.55
C ASP A 36 -40.54 0.20 4.11
N VAL A 37 -40.98 0.94 5.15
CA VAL A 37 -40.15 1.94 5.84
C VAL A 37 -38.96 1.28 6.52
N LEU A 38 -39.15 0.14 7.19
CA LEU A 38 -38.05 -0.59 7.84
C LEU A 38 -37.01 -1.09 6.83
N LEU A 39 -37.45 -1.65 5.68
CA LEU A 39 -36.57 -2.13 4.63
C LEU A 39 -35.78 -0.97 4.01
N SER A 40 -36.43 0.14 3.70
CA SER A 40 -35.79 1.35 3.18
C SER A 40 -34.75 1.92 4.14
N ASN A 41 -35.09 2.00 5.42
CA ASN A 41 -34.15 2.46 6.45
C ASN A 41 -32.94 1.51 6.58
N LYS A 42 -33.15 0.20 6.53
CA LYS A 42 -32.07 -0.79 6.56
C LYS A 42 -31.14 -0.65 5.35
N GLN A 43 -31.70 -0.49 4.16
CA GLN A 43 -30.95 -0.30 2.92
C GLN A 43 -30.12 0.99 2.98
N THR A 44 -30.75 2.10 3.39
CA THR A 44 -30.08 3.40 3.54
C THR A 44 -28.91 3.32 4.54
N ASN A 45 -29.14 2.67 5.69
CA ASN A 45 -28.09 2.48 6.69
C ASN A 45 -26.93 1.62 6.17
N SER A 46 -27.22 0.53 5.45
CA SER A 46 -26.21 -0.32 4.83
C SER A 46 -25.37 0.44 3.81
N LEU A 47 -26.03 1.27 2.99
CA LEU A 47 -25.36 2.14 2.01
C LEU A 47 -24.43 3.17 2.68
N GLN A 48 -24.89 3.81 3.77
CA GLN A 48 -24.08 4.78 4.53
C GLN A 48 -22.85 4.12 5.15
N ILE A 49 -22.99 2.91 5.69
CA ILE A 49 -21.85 2.14 6.24
C ILE A 49 -20.87 1.78 5.12
N ALA A 50 -21.36 1.30 3.97
CA ALA A 50 -20.54 0.97 2.82
C ALA A 50 -19.76 2.19 2.31
N LEU A 51 -20.42 3.33 2.13
CA LEU A 51 -19.78 4.59 1.74
C LEU A 51 -18.71 5.03 2.72
N SER A 52 -19.00 4.98 4.03
CA SER A 52 -18.03 5.33 5.08
C SER A 52 -16.78 4.45 5.00
N LYS A 53 -16.97 3.13 4.82
CA LYS A 53 -15.87 2.17 4.71
C LYS A 53 -15.03 2.39 3.46
N ILE A 54 -15.67 2.60 2.30
CA ILE A 54 -14.98 2.93 1.05
C ILE A 54 -14.14 4.20 1.21
N GLN A 55 -14.71 5.26 1.81
CA GLN A 55 -13.97 6.49 2.05
C GLN A 55 -12.79 6.33 3.01
N GLN A 56 -12.96 5.53 4.06
CA GLN A 56 -11.88 5.22 5.00
C GLN A 56 -10.76 4.45 4.30
N ASN A 57 -11.10 3.39 3.56
CA ASN A 57 -10.15 2.58 2.81
C ASN A 57 -9.40 3.42 1.77
N GLY A 58 -10.11 4.26 1.01
CA GLY A 58 -9.50 5.11 0.00
C GLY A 58 -8.53 6.13 0.57
N ARG A 59 -8.90 6.81 1.65
CA ARG A 59 -8.00 7.74 2.32
C ARG A 59 -6.79 7.04 2.92
N SER A 60 -6.98 5.86 3.51
CA SER A 60 -5.88 5.07 4.07
C SER A 60 -4.90 4.64 2.99
N ALA A 61 -5.39 4.09 1.87
CA ALA A 61 -4.56 3.67 0.74
C ALA A 61 -3.75 4.84 0.15
N ILE A 62 -4.42 5.96 -0.17
CA ILE A 62 -3.75 7.15 -0.73
C ILE A 62 -2.73 7.72 0.26
N ASN A 63 -3.03 7.74 1.56
CA ASN A 63 -2.12 8.28 2.56
C ASN A 63 -0.83 7.45 2.69
N VAL A 64 -0.93 6.11 2.72
CA VAL A 64 0.25 5.23 2.76
C VAL A 64 1.08 5.41 1.51
N LEU A 65 0.46 5.26 0.32
CA LEU A 65 1.15 5.43 -0.95
C LEU A 65 1.79 6.82 -1.09
N SER A 66 1.07 7.88 -0.68
CA SER A 66 1.60 9.26 -0.73
C SER A 66 2.82 9.46 0.17
N THR A 67 2.85 8.81 1.33
CA THR A 67 4.00 8.92 2.24
C THR A 67 5.23 8.26 1.62
N ASP A 68 5.09 7.04 1.14
CA ASP A 68 6.22 6.29 0.59
C ASP A 68 6.69 6.83 -0.75
N ILE A 69 5.77 7.28 -1.62
CA ILE A 69 6.13 7.93 -2.88
C ILE A 69 6.95 9.20 -2.65
N ARG A 70 6.59 10.02 -1.65
CA ARG A 70 7.33 11.23 -1.31
C ARG A 70 8.71 10.96 -0.73
N MET A 71 8.90 9.79 -0.10
CA MET A 71 10.18 9.36 0.45
C MET A 71 10.98 8.50 -0.54
N ALA A 72 10.42 8.23 -1.72
CA ALA A 72 11.12 7.50 -2.76
C ALA A 72 12.42 8.20 -3.13
N ASP A 73 13.44 7.43 -3.48
CA ASP A 73 14.77 7.94 -3.85
C ASP A 73 15.51 8.70 -2.72
N TYR A 74 15.04 8.56 -1.48
CA TYR A 74 15.76 9.14 -0.36
C TYR A 74 17.10 8.42 -0.15
N SER A 75 18.16 9.19 -0.12
CA SER A 75 19.54 8.71 -0.05
C SER A 75 20.41 9.47 0.97
N GLY A 76 19.78 10.23 1.87
CA GLY A 76 20.50 11.12 2.77
C GLY A 76 21.14 12.29 2.01
N CYS A 77 22.42 12.51 2.24
CA CYS A 77 23.19 13.56 1.55
C CYS A 77 23.71 13.13 0.16
N TYR A 78 23.79 11.81 -0.11
CA TYR A 78 24.30 11.27 -1.36
C TYR A 78 23.22 11.25 -2.44
N SER A 79 23.46 11.90 -3.58
CA SER A 79 22.43 12.12 -4.61
C SER A 79 22.42 11.12 -5.77
N ASP A 80 23.44 10.24 -5.89
CA ASP A 80 23.60 9.36 -7.06
C ASP A 80 23.64 7.87 -6.68
N LEU A 81 22.56 7.37 -6.06
CA LEU A 81 22.44 5.94 -5.76
C LEU A 81 22.48 5.05 -6.99
N ALA A 82 22.03 5.56 -8.14
CA ALA A 82 21.90 4.78 -9.36
C ALA A 82 23.28 4.41 -9.96
N ASN A 83 24.25 5.33 -9.94
CA ASN A 83 25.51 5.14 -10.66
C ASN A 83 26.73 5.08 -9.75
N GLY A 84 26.69 5.69 -8.57
CA GLY A 84 27.86 5.85 -7.71
C GLY A 84 27.85 4.95 -6.47
N LEU A 85 26.83 4.12 -6.26
CA LEU A 85 26.74 3.22 -5.12
C LEU A 85 27.69 2.03 -5.27
N GLU A 86 28.60 1.83 -4.31
CA GLU A 86 29.32 0.58 -4.16
C GLU A 86 28.40 -0.51 -3.60
N ASN A 87 28.00 -1.48 -4.40
CA ASN A 87 27.16 -2.60 -3.98
C ASN A 87 28.05 -3.82 -3.70
N THR A 88 28.24 -4.17 -2.44
CA THR A 88 29.05 -5.32 -2.02
C THR A 88 28.25 -6.61 -1.90
N LEU A 89 26.95 -6.59 -2.17
CA LEU A 89 26.11 -7.79 -2.09
C LEU A 89 26.46 -8.80 -3.18
N ASN A 90 26.24 -10.07 -2.89
CA ASN A 90 26.17 -11.07 -3.93
C ASN A 90 24.95 -10.78 -4.81
N ASN A 91 25.11 -10.94 -6.13
CA ASN A 91 24.07 -10.62 -7.12
C ASN A 91 23.58 -9.15 -7.02
N PRO A 92 24.44 -8.17 -7.23
CA PRO A 92 24.13 -6.75 -7.02
C PRO A 92 22.98 -6.20 -7.88
N THR A 93 22.66 -6.88 -8.99
CA THR A 93 21.55 -6.54 -9.91
C THR A 93 20.24 -7.27 -9.57
N SER A 94 20.12 -7.86 -8.39
CA SER A 94 18.90 -8.49 -7.92
C SER A 94 17.80 -7.47 -7.69
N PHE A 95 16.59 -7.76 -8.14
CA PHE A 95 15.46 -6.81 -8.14
C PHE A 95 15.27 -6.09 -6.81
N ALA A 96 15.39 -6.79 -5.68
CA ALA A 96 15.08 -6.23 -4.37
C ALA A 96 16.08 -5.18 -3.87
N TRP A 97 17.33 -5.19 -4.35
CA TRP A 97 18.39 -4.26 -3.94
C TRP A 97 19.20 -3.63 -5.07
N ASP A 98 18.71 -3.75 -6.30
CA ASP A 98 19.20 -2.97 -7.43
C ASP A 98 18.62 -1.55 -7.34
N LEU A 99 19.46 -0.57 -7.05
CA LEU A 99 19.09 0.84 -6.94
C LEU A 99 19.30 1.63 -8.24
N SER A 100 19.56 0.97 -9.37
CA SER A 100 19.64 1.63 -10.67
C SER A 100 18.33 2.35 -11.04
N ASN A 101 17.18 1.84 -10.53
CA ASN A 101 15.88 2.49 -10.64
C ASN A 101 15.21 2.46 -9.27
N THR A 102 15.27 3.57 -8.56
CA THR A 102 14.65 3.74 -7.23
C THR A 102 13.14 3.88 -7.30
N VAL A 103 12.61 4.37 -8.40
CA VAL A 103 11.19 4.35 -8.76
C VAL A 103 11.03 3.64 -10.08
N GLN A 104 10.12 2.66 -10.14
CA GLN A 104 9.81 1.92 -11.34
C GLN A 104 8.35 1.47 -11.32
N GLY A 105 7.74 1.37 -12.48
CA GLY A 105 6.38 0.85 -12.62
C GLY A 105 6.24 -0.21 -13.69
N PHE A 106 5.14 -0.97 -13.59
CA PHE A 106 4.71 -1.89 -14.64
C PHE A 106 3.25 -1.61 -14.93
N ASN A 107 2.94 -1.37 -16.19
CA ASN A 107 1.61 -0.95 -16.63
C ASN A 107 0.80 -2.15 -17.09
N ASN A 108 -0.48 -2.21 -16.71
CA ASN A 108 -1.46 -3.16 -17.21
C ASN A 108 -0.93 -4.60 -17.22
N VAL A 109 -0.52 -5.08 -16.05
CA VAL A 109 0.14 -6.38 -15.92
C VAL A 109 -0.79 -7.52 -16.31
N SER A 110 -0.24 -8.58 -16.89
CA SER A 110 -0.98 -9.80 -17.22
C SER A 110 -1.14 -10.70 -16.00
N ALA A 111 -2.10 -11.63 -16.03
CA ALA A 111 -2.30 -12.63 -14.98
C ALA A 111 -1.07 -13.52 -14.72
N SER A 112 -0.16 -13.62 -15.69
CA SER A 112 1.10 -14.36 -15.57
C SER A 112 2.28 -13.50 -15.12
N PHE A 113 2.05 -12.21 -14.88
CA PHE A 113 3.10 -11.31 -14.42
C PHE A 113 3.63 -11.75 -13.06
N THR A 114 4.93 -11.80 -12.94
CA THR A 114 5.63 -12.12 -11.70
C THR A 114 6.82 -11.22 -11.54
N VAL A 115 7.03 -10.72 -10.33
CA VAL A 115 8.32 -10.22 -9.90
C VAL A 115 8.98 -11.36 -9.14
N SER A 116 9.97 -11.97 -9.75
CA SER A 116 10.74 -13.02 -9.10
C SER A 116 12.16 -12.54 -8.89
N ASP A 117 12.61 -12.65 -7.67
CA ASP A 117 14.00 -12.47 -7.33
C ASP A 117 14.50 -13.75 -6.65
N ALA A 118 15.20 -14.55 -7.42
CA ALA A 118 15.74 -15.85 -6.94
C ALA A 118 16.68 -15.68 -5.74
N ASN A 119 17.20 -14.48 -5.53
CA ASN A 119 18.19 -14.18 -4.50
C ASN A 119 17.57 -13.58 -3.22
N SER A 120 16.40 -12.96 -3.34
CA SER A 120 15.64 -12.46 -2.18
C SER A 120 14.57 -13.43 -1.68
N GLY A 121 14.44 -14.61 -2.31
CA GLY A 121 13.48 -15.65 -1.91
C GLY A 121 12.01 -15.27 -2.03
N GLY A 122 11.70 -14.06 -2.49
CA GLY A 122 10.35 -13.55 -2.66
C GLY A 122 9.87 -13.64 -4.11
N VAL A 123 8.67 -14.18 -4.31
CA VAL A 123 7.98 -14.14 -5.61
C VAL A 123 6.66 -13.42 -5.41
N ILE A 124 6.54 -12.26 -6.05
CA ILE A 124 5.26 -11.56 -6.14
C ILE A 124 4.53 -12.11 -7.36
N SER A 125 3.41 -12.73 -7.15
CA SER A 125 2.61 -13.39 -8.20
C SER A 125 1.13 -13.27 -7.92
N SER A 126 0.31 -13.74 -8.85
CA SER A 126 -1.16 -13.71 -8.73
C SER A 126 -1.72 -12.29 -8.62
N ILE A 127 -1.05 -11.34 -9.28
CA ILE A 127 -1.51 -9.96 -9.37
C ILE A 127 -2.77 -9.92 -10.23
N VAL A 128 -3.71 -9.05 -9.89
CA VAL A 128 -4.94 -8.88 -10.67
C VAL A 128 -4.60 -8.29 -12.03
N GLU A 129 -5.03 -9.00 -13.08
CA GLU A 129 -4.80 -8.59 -14.46
C GLU A 129 -5.39 -7.21 -14.75
N GLY A 130 -4.69 -6.41 -15.54
CA GLY A 130 -5.12 -5.07 -15.92
C GLY A 130 -4.87 -4.01 -14.86
N THR A 131 -4.13 -4.34 -13.79
CA THR A 131 -3.69 -3.37 -12.78
C THR A 131 -2.23 -3.01 -12.98
N ASP A 132 -1.80 -1.91 -12.38
CA ASP A 132 -0.41 -1.47 -12.40
C ASP A 132 0.32 -1.92 -11.14
N VAL A 133 1.65 -1.99 -11.23
CA VAL A 133 2.55 -2.29 -10.13
C VAL A 133 3.50 -1.10 -9.94
N LEU A 134 3.70 -0.68 -8.70
CA LEU A 134 4.63 0.38 -8.32
C LEU A 134 5.75 -0.19 -7.46
N VAL A 135 6.98 0.14 -7.83
CA VAL A 135 8.19 -0.21 -7.07
C VAL A 135 8.83 1.08 -6.56
N ILE A 136 9.13 1.12 -5.28
CA ILE A 136 9.79 2.24 -4.61
C ILE A 136 10.96 1.69 -3.81
N LYS A 137 12.14 2.28 -4.02
CA LYS A 137 13.36 1.94 -3.30
C LYS A 137 14.06 3.20 -2.81
N GLY A 138 14.88 3.04 -1.79
CA GLY A 138 15.63 4.13 -1.19
C GLY A 138 16.23 3.72 0.14
N MET A 139 16.54 4.70 0.96
CA MET A 139 17.06 4.52 2.31
C MET A 139 15.99 4.95 3.33
N ALA A 140 15.99 4.32 4.49
CA ALA A 140 15.28 4.84 5.66
C ALA A 140 16.07 6.00 6.28
N ASP A 141 15.54 6.59 7.36
CA ASP A 141 16.28 7.61 8.12
C ASP A 141 17.64 7.06 8.60
N GLY A 142 18.71 7.78 8.31
CA GLY A 142 20.07 7.43 8.67
C GLY A 142 20.42 7.78 10.12
N VAL A 143 21.39 7.08 10.66
CA VAL A 143 22.00 7.34 11.95
C VAL A 143 23.50 7.60 11.76
N PRO A 144 24.07 8.68 12.32
CA PRO A 144 25.49 8.98 12.17
C PRO A 144 26.36 7.86 12.74
N ILE A 145 27.41 7.49 12.02
CA ILE A 145 28.42 6.56 12.52
C ILE A 145 29.37 7.27 13.48
N SER A 146 29.83 6.57 14.50
CA SER A 146 30.82 7.10 15.46
C SER A 146 32.23 6.67 15.10
N SER A 147 32.41 5.53 14.45
CA SER A 147 33.68 5.09 13.86
C SER A 147 33.54 3.99 12.83
N ASN A 148 34.52 3.89 11.96
CA ASN A 148 34.70 2.85 10.96
C ASN A 148 36.18 2.43 10.93
N PRO A 149 36.62 1.56 11.87
CA PRO A 149 38.04 1.30 12.08
C PRO A 149 38.71 0.52 10.96
N ASP A 150 38.00 -0.28 10.21
CA ASP A 150 38.54 -1.27 9.26
C ASP A 150 37.67 -1.52 8.03
N ASN A 151 36.69 -0.65 7.77
CA ASN A 151 35.73 -0.76 6.67
C ASN A 151 34.90 -2.07 6.67
N SER A 152 35.01 -2.88 7.71
CA SER A 152 34.19 -4.07 7.95
C SER A 152 33.30 -3.93 9.19
N THR A 153 33.61 -2.93 10.03
CA THR A 153 32.98 -2.70 11.32
C THR A 153 32.57 -1.25 11.45
N PHE A 154 31.28 -0.99 11.58
CA PHE A 154 30.72 0.33 11.84
C PHE A 154 30.24 0.40 13.28
N THR A 155 30.47 1.53 13.97
CA THR A 155 29.91 1.77 15.30
C THR A 155 29.02 3.00 15.32
N ILE A 156 27.96 2.93 16.12
CA ILE A 156 27.01 4.00 16.34
C ILE A 156 26.95 4.27 17.84
N ALA A 157 27.05 5.56 18.23
CA ALA A 157 27.12 5.97 19.65
C ALA A 157 25.72 5.98 20.31
N GLU A 158 24.90 4.97 20.02
CA GLU A 158 23.59 4.75 20.64
C GLU A 158 23.19 3.27 20.59
N THR A 159 22.17 2.91 21.35
CA THR A 159 21.62 1.56 21.33
C THR A 159 20.47 1.48 20.33
N LEU A 160 20.66 0.72 19.24
CA LEU A 160 19.63 0.44 18.24
C LEU A 160 18.98 -0.92 18.53
N ASN A 161 17.82 -0.92 19.16
CA ASN A 161 17.12 -2.17 19.55
C ASN A 161 16.37 -2.82 18.39
N ASN A 162 16.23 -2.14 17.27
CA ASN A 162 15.45 -2.58 16.12
C ASN A 162 16.31 -2.91 14.89
N LEU A 163 17.64 -2.87 15.00
CA LEU A 163 18.56 -3.29 13.96
C LEU A 163 18.99 -4.75 14.23
N ASN A 164 18.85 -5.60 13.22
CA ASN A 164 19.12 -7.03 13.32
C ASN A 164 20.25 -7.45 12.37
N ALA A 165 20.90 -8.57 12.68
CA ALA A 165 21.74 -9.24 11.72
C ALA A 165 20.91 -9.65 10.48
N GLY A 166 21.56 -9.73 9.33
CA GLY A 166 20.92 -10.07 8.07
C GLY A 166 20.27 -8.89 7.33
N GLU A 167 20.11 -7.72 7.96
CA GLU A 167 19.57 -6.55 7.28
C GLU A 167 20.54 -5.99 6.23
N ILE A 168 20.02 -5.45 5.14
CA ILE A 168 20.80 -4.74 4.14
C ILE A 168 20.82 -3.26 4.53
N LEU A 169 22.03 -2.74 4.67
CA LEU A 169 22.30 -1.35 5.05
C LEU A 169 23.05 -0.64 3.95
N VAL A 170 22.85 0.68 3.92
CA VAL A 170 23.64 1.61 3.13
C VAL A 170 24.35 2.56 4.09
N VAL A 171 25.64 2.70 3.96
CA VAL A 171 26.43 3.75 4.60
C VAL A 171 26.75 4.79 3.54
N ALA A 172 26.49 6.05 3.83
CA ALA A 172 26.68 7.14 2.87
C ALA A 172 27.15 8.42 3.57
N ASP A 173 27.96 9.17 2.87
CA ASP A 173 28.23 10.58 3.11
C ASP A 173 27.82 11.38 1.85
N CYS A 174 28.18 12.67 1.75
CA CYS A 174 27.79 13.47 0.57
C CYS A 174 28.62 13.16 -0.70
N GLU A 175 29.66 12.32 -0.62
CA GLU A 175 30.56 12.04 -1.74
C GLU A 175 30.51 10.60 -2.22
N GLN A 176 30.13 9.66 -1.34
CA GLN A 176 30.16 8.23 -1.63
C GLN A 176 29.12 7.46 -0.82
N ALA A 177 28.73 6.30 -1.32
CA ALA A 177 27.83 5.37 -0.66
C ALA A 177 28.27 3.92 -0.88
N SER A 178 28.08 3.07 0.13
CA SER A 178 28.33 1.63 0.03
C SER A 178 27.19 0.84 0.66
N MET A 179 26.74 -0.21 -0.01
CA MET A 179 25.67 -1.11 0.43
C MET A 179 26.23 -2.48 0.79
N PHE A 180 25.78 -3.01 1.92
CA PHE A 180 26.20 -4.31 2.40
C PHE A 180 25.12 -4.98 3.25
N GLN A 181 25.22 -6.30 3.45
CA GLN A 181 24.38 -7.03 4.39
C GLN A 181 25.11 -7.24 5.71
N THR A 182 24.42 -6.94 6.83
CA THR A 182 25.00 -7.14 8.17
C THR A 182 25.13 -8.62 8.49
N SER A 183 26.26 -9.03 9.03
CA SER A 183 26.47 -10.39 9.55
C SER A 183 26.26 -10.49 11.06
N SER A 184 26.43 -9.38 11.77
CA SER A 184 26.23 -9.29 13.22
C SER A 184 25.93 -7.86 13.64
N VAL A 185 25.01 -7.73 14.59
CA VAL A 185 24.69 -6.47 15.27
C VAL A 185 24.73 -6.73 16.77
N ALA A 186 25.51 -5.94 17.51
CA ALA A 186 25.64 -6.06 18.95
C ALA A 186 25.58 -4.68 19.61
N SER A 187 24.66 -4.49 20.55
CA SER A 187 24.56 -3.27 21.34
C SER A 187 25.01 -3.50 22.75
N THR A 188 26.06 -2.77 23.20
CA THR A 188 26.61 -2.87 24.53
C THR A 188 27.06 -1.50 25.04
N GLY A 189 26.61 -1.13 26.25
CA GLY A 189 27.05 0.10 26.90
C GLY A 189 26.69 1.39 26.17
N GLY A 190 25.60 1.41 25.42
CA GLY A 190 25.16 2.60 24.66
C GLY A 190 25.87 2.74 23.31
N VAL A 191 26.55 1.70 22.84
CA VAL A 191 27.16 1.65 21.52
C VAL A 191 26.63 0.44 20.76
N THR A 192 26.24 0.63 19.52
CA THR A 192 25.89 -0.46 18.59
C THR A 192 27.04 -0.68 17.63
N THR A 193 27.52 -1.91 17.58
CA THR A 193 28.54 -2.38 16.64
C THR A 193 27.88 -3.20 15.54
N ILE A 194 28.11 -2.84 14.31
CA ILE A 194 27.58 -3.46 13.09
C ILE A 194 28.77 -4.05 12.34
N LEU A 195 28.71 -5.36 12.10
CA LEU A 195 29.74 -6.08 11.38
C LEU A 195 29.17 -6.61 10.07
N HIS A 196 29.93 -6.55 8.98
CA HIS A 196 29.65 -7.29 7.78
C HIS A 196 30.85 -8.20 7.40
N THR A 197 30.50 -9.38 6.92
CA THR A 197 31.45 -10.38 6.43
C THR A 197 30.99 -10.93 5.09
N ALA A 198 31.92 -11.60 4.38
CA ALA A 198 31.58 -12.19 3.08
C ALA A 198 30.67 -13.43 3.15
N SER A 199 30.38 -13.96 4.35
CA SER A 199 29.61 -15.19 4.51
C SER A 199 28.72 -15.18 5.74
N GLY A 200 27.84 -16.16 5.83
CA GLY A 200 26.95 -16.36 7.00
C GLY A 200 25.55 -15.79 6.88
N VAL A 201 25.28 -15.04 5.82
CA VAL A 201 23.97 -14.46 5.52
C VAL A 201 23.63 -14.60 4.03
N THR A 202 22.37 -14.45 3.67
CA THR A 202 21.86 -14.53 2.28
C THR A 202 21.12 -13.24 1.92
N PRO A 203 21.48 -12.53 0.83
CA PRO A 203 22.37 -12.90 -0.26
C PRO A 203 23.86 -12.97 0.11
N GLY A 204 24.28 -12.38 1.23
CA GLY A 204 25.66 -12.24 1.62
C GLY A 204 26.40 -11.15 0.86
N ASN A 205 27.64 -10.91 1.27
CA ASN A 205 28.50 -9.94 0.64
C ASN A 205 29.58 -10.64 -0.21
N ASN A 206 29.97 -10.06 -1.31
CA ASN A 206 31.06 -10.56 -2.16
C ASN A 206 32.45 -10.23 -1.59
N THR A 207 32.52 -9.23 -0.69
CA THR A 207 33.70 -8.81 0.03
C THR A 207 33.42 -8.74 1.52
N ALA A 208 34.49 -8.80 2.35
CA ALA A 208 34.39 -8.68 3.80
C ALA A 208 34.49 -7.22 4.28
N PHE A 209 34.67 -6.26 3.39
CA PHE A 209 34.77 -4.84 3.69
C PHE A 209 34.33 -4.00 2.51
N VAL A 210 33.84 -2.79 2.77
CA VAL A 210 33.57 -1.78 1.74
C VAL A 210 34.90 -1.13 1.31
N THR A 211 35.03 -0.75 0.05
CA THR A 211 36.25 -0.11 -0.46
C THR A 211 36.30 1.37 -0.13
N ASN A 212 35.14 2.00 -0.02
CA ASN A 212 35.00 3.39 0.41
C ASN A 212 35.38 3.56 1.88
N SER A 213 35.95 4.70 2.20
CA SER A 213 36.37 5.04 3.58
C SER A 213 35.46 6.15 4.11
N PHE A 214 34.69 5.86 5.17
CA PHE A 214 33.71 6.77 5.73
C PHE A 214 34.22 7.42 7.02
N GLY A 215 34.03 8.75 7.13
CA GLY A 215 34.25 9.52 8.34
C GLY A 215 33.04 9.47 9.29
N THR A 216 33.12 10.23 10.38
CA THR A 216 32.02 10.35 11.37
C THR A 216 30.89 11.27 10.90
N ASP A 217 30.99 11.83 9.71
CA ASP A 217 30.00 12.59 8.98
C ASP A 217 29.08 11.71 8.11
N ALA A 218 29.46 10.43 7.95
CA ALA A 218 28.62 9.46 7.27
C ALA A 218 27.46 8.96 8.15
N GLU A 219 26.39 8.59 7.49
CA GLU A 219 25.20 7.98 8.11
C GLU A 219 25.02 6.54 7.61
N ILE A 220 24.48 5.69 8.46
CA ILE A 220 24.09 4.35 8.10
C ILE A 220 22.58 4.21 8.19
N ALA A 221 21.95 3.67 7.14
CA ALA A 221 20.52 3.53 7.03
C ALA A 221 20.15 2.15 6.49
N ARG A 222 18.91 1.72 6.73
CA ARG A 222 18.35 0.51 6.11
C ARG A 222 18.01 0.77 4.66
N LEU A 223 18.27 -0.21 3.81
CA LEU A 223 17.68 -0.26 2.48
C LEU A 223 16.17 -0.47 2.61
N THR A 224 15.41 0.35 1.92
CA THR A 224 13.97 0.16 1.72
C THR A 224 13.71 -0.28 0.28
N SER A 225 12.92 -1.33 0.11
CA SER A 225 12.46 -1.81 -1.19
C SER A 225 11.04 -2.30 -1.01
N THR A 226 10.10 -1.61 -1.64
CA THR A 226 8.65 -1.85 -1.48
C THR A 226 8.00 -1.94 -2.84
N VAL A 227 7.15 -2.94 -3.02
CA VAL A 227 6.35 -3.17 -4.23
C VAL A 227 4.88 -3.11 -3.87
N TYR A 228 4.13 -2.25 -4.54
CA TYR A 228 2.68 -2.09 -4.39
C TYR A 228 1.95 -2.70 -5.57
N TYR A 229 0.91 -3.48 -5.31
CA TYR A 229 0.13 -4.18 -6.34
C TYR A 229 -1.25 -4.57 -5.83
N ILE A 230 -2.14 -4.92 -6.76
CA ILE A 230 -3.47 -5.44 -6.45
C ILE A 230 -3.46 -6.96 -6.57
N LYS A 231 -3.92 -7.63 -5.53
CA LYS A 231 -4.00 -9.10 -5.46
C LYS A 231 -5.29 -9.52 -4.76
N ASN A 232 -5.79 -10.70 -5.11
CA ASN A 232 -6.89 -11.30 -4.36
C ASN A 232 -6.35 -11.97 -3.10
N ASP A 233 -7.01 -11.70 -1.97
CA ASP A 233 -6.74 -12.39 -0.71
C ASP A 233 -7.19 -13.87 -0.75
N ALA A 234 -7.01 -14.58 0.35
CA ALA A 234 -7.41 -15.99 0.46
C ALA A 234 -8.92 -16.24 0.28
N SER A 235 -9.75 -15.21 0.43
CA SER A 235 -11.21 -15.26 0.20
C SER A 235 -11.60 -14.93 -1.23
N GLY A 236 -10.65 -14.55 -2.08
CA GLY A 236 -10.88 -14.09 -3.45
C GLY A 236 -11.26 -12.61 -3.54
N THR A 237 -11.12 -11.84 -2.45
CA THR A 237 -11.40 -10.40 -2.43
C THR A 237 -10.17 -9.62 -2.87
N PRO A 238 -10.28 -8.72 -3.88
CA PRO A 238 -9.16 -7.91 -4.31
C PRO A 238 -8.78 -6.89 -3.23
N GLY A 239 -7.50 -6.61 -3.12
CA GLY A 239 -6.97 -5.63 -2.17
C GLY A 239 -5.64 -5.04 -2.62
N LEU A 240 -5.28 -3.92 -2.01
CA LEU A 240 -3.95 -3.34 -2.14
C LEU A 240 -3.00 -4.08 -1.21
N PHE A 241 -1.98 -4.66 -1.79
CA PHE A 241 -0.89 -5.35 -1.10
C PHE A 241 0.41 -4.57 -1.25
N LEU A 242 1.27 -4.75 -0.29
CA LEU A 242 2.68 -4.38 -0.41
C LEU A 242 3.55 -5.60 -0.16
N SER A 243 4.67 -5.69 -0.85
CA SER A 243 5.77 -6.56 -0.48
C SER A 243 6.98 -5.69 -0.16
N SER A 244 7.54 -5.86 1.02
CA SER A 244 8.71 -5.10 1.49
C SER A 244 9.85 -6.02 1.89
N LEU A 245 11.07 -5.50 1.78
CA LEU A 245 12.26 -6.22 2.20
C LEU A 245 12.22 -6.47 3.71
N SER A 246 12.34 -7.72 4.10
CA SER A 246 12.29 -8.17 5.50
C SER A 246 13.35 -9.23 5.75
N VAL A 247 13.86 -9.29 6.98
CA VAL A 247 14.80 -10.30 7.43
C VAL A 247 14.04 -11.43 8.10
N ASN A 248 14.38 -12.66 7.80
CA ASN A 248 13.78 -13.82 8.44
C ASN A 248 14.04 -13.86 9.96
N ALA A 249 13.30 -14.68 10.69
CA ALA A 249 13.41 -14.80 12.14
C ALA A 249 14.79 -15.28 12.63
N SER A 250 15.57 -15.94 11.78
CA SER A 250 16.93 -16.40 12.09
C SER A 250 17.99 -15.29 11.94
N GLY A 251 17.65 -14.18 11.26
CA GLY A 251 18.59 -13.09 11.00
C GLY A 251 19.67 -13.44 9.96
N ASP A 252 19.41 -14.41 9.09
CA ASP A 252 20.41 -14.93 8.14
C ASP A 252 20.02 -14.76 6.67
N SER A 253 18.78 -14.37 6.37
CA SER A 253 18.35 -14.10 5.00
C SER A 253 17.31 -12.99 4.90
N VAL A 254 17.30 -12.29 3.77
CA VAL A 254 16.27 -11.32 3.41
C VAL A 254 15.34 -11.87 2.36
N SER A 255 14.07 -11.47 2.45
CA SER A 255 13.05 -11.78 1.46
C SER A 255 12.04 -10.65 1.35
N LEU A 256 11.26 -10.64 0.26
CA LEU A 256 10.11 -9.77 0.13
C LEU A 256 8.93 -10.39 0.89
N GLU A 257 8.52 -9.73 1.97
CA GLU A 257 7.39 -10.14 2.80
C GLU A 257 6.12 -9.41 2.38
N GLU A 258 5.06 -10.20 2.10
CA GLU A 258 3.79 -9.70 1.60
C GLU A 258 2.85 -9.34 2.76
N ASN A 259 2.23 -8.17 2.68
CA ASN A 259 1.22 -7.71 3.62
C ASN A 259 0.06 -7.04 2.87
N GLN A 260 -1.18 -7.34 3.27
CA GLN A 260 -2.35 -6.63 2.78
C GLN A 260 -2.56 -5.33 3.54
N LEU A 261 -2.61 -4.21 2.81
CA LEU A 261 -2.82 -2.88 3.38
C LEU A 261 -4.30 -2.52 3.48
N VAL A 262 -5.02 -2.69 2.38
CA VAL A 262 -6.41 -2.27 2.27
C VAL A 262 -7.19 -3.30 1.44
N SER A 263 -8.32 -3.76 1.95
CA SER A 263 -9.23 -4.66 1.24
C SER A 263 -10.14 -3.91 0.27
N ASN A 264 -10.71 -4.65 -0.69
CA ASN A 264 -11.66 -4.14 -1.69
C ASN A 264 -11.10 -3.05 -2.62
N VAL A 265 -9.82 -3.04 -2.86
CA VAL A 265 -9.20 -2.25 -3.94
C VAL A 265 -9.16 -3.13 -5.18
N GLU A 266 -9.99 -2.82 -6.17
CA GLU A 266 -10.16 -3.65 -7.37
C GLU A 266 -9.18 -3.29 -8.49
N ASN A 267 -8.72 -2.03 -8.52
CA ASN A 267 -7.79 -1.58 -9.55
C ASN A 267 -6.91 -0.45 -9.04
N MET A 268 -5.70 -0.39 -9.58
CA MET A 268 -4.73 0.68 -9.41
C MET A 268 -4.16 1.02 -10.79
N GLN A 269 -4.17 2.32 -11.15
CA GLN A 269 -3.57 2.84 -12.36
C GLN A 269 -2.64 3.99 -12.02
N ILE A 270 -1.49 4.06 -12.70
CA ILE A 270 -0.42 4.98 -12.37
C ILE A 270 0.11 5.67 -13.62
N HIS A 271 0.24 6.98 -13.55
CA HIS A 271 0.95 7.78 -14.53
C HIS A 271 2.13 8.49 -13.89
N TYR A 272 3.19 8.52 -14.62
CA TYR A 272 4.48 9.09 -14.23
C TYR A 272 4.66 10.43 -14.93
N GLY A 273 4.88 11.48 -14.16
CA GLY A 273 5.21 12.81 -14.66
C GLY A 273 6.71 12.88 -14.91
N VAL A 274 7.07 13.03 -16.17
CA VAL A 274 8.44 13.02 -16.66
C VAL A 274 8.86 14.44 -16.98
N ASP A 275 10.04 14.82 -16.54
CA ASP A 275 10.79 16.02 -16.89
C ASP A 275 11.84 15.63 -17.94
N ASN A 276 11.71 16.11 -19.18
CA ASN A 276 12.59 15.71 -20.27
C ASN A 276 13.73 16.72 -20.53
N ASP A 277 13.68 17.89 -19.90
CA ASP A 277 14.63 18.97 -20.13
C ASP A 277 15.32 19.50 -18.86
N ASP A 278 15.13 18.79 -17.73
CA ASP A 278 15.74 19.04 -16.42
C ASP A 278 15.41 20.44 -15.84
N ASP A 279 14.21 20.97 -16.12
CA ASP A 279 13.76 22.26 -15.59
C ASP A 279 12.95 22.15 -14.28
N GLN A 280 12.75 20.91 -13.78
CA GLN A 280 11.99 20.53 -12.57
C GLN A 280 10.46 20.73 -12.68
N ASP A 281 9.96 20.93 -13.90
CA ASP A 281 8.54 20.92 -14.20
C ASP A 281 8.18 19.64 -15.00
N VAL A 282 6.95 19.18 -14.87
CA VAL A 282 6.49 17.97 -15.58
C VAL A 282 6.08 18.33 -16.99
N ASP A 283 6.79 17.82 -17.99
CA ASP A 283 6.45 17.98 -19.40
C ASP A 283 5.28 17.11 -19.82
N VAL A 284 5.28 15.86 -19.38
CA VAL A 284 4.29 14.87 -19.80
C VAL A 284 3.97 13.87 -18.72
N TYR A 285 2.68 13.48 -18.63
CA TYR A 285 2.24 12.33 -17.84
C TYR A 285 2.03 11.13 -18.75
N GLN A 286 2.69 10.02 -18.43
CA GLN A 286 2.62 8.81 -19.23
C GLN A 286 2.60 7.54 -18.37
N ASN A 287 2.13 6.43 -18.94
CA ASN A 287 2.15 5.14 -18.26
C ASN A 287 3.57 4.55 -18.19
N ALA A 288 3.77 3.54 -17.35
CA ALA A 288 5.07 2.92 -17.13
C ALA A 288 5.73 2.37 -18.41
N ALA A 289 4.94 1.90 -19.38
CA ALA A 289 5.47 1.34 -20.63
C ALA A 289 6.06 2.40 -21.57
N ALA A 290 5.70 3.67 -21.38
CA ALA A 290 6.19 4.79 -22.17
C ALA A 290 7.38 5.52 -21.53
N VAL A 291 7.66 5.28 -20.23
CA VAL A 291 8.81 5.86 -19.53
C VAL A 291 10.10 5.25 -20.09
N THR A 292 10.96 6.08 -20.65
CA THR A 292 12.25 5.68 -21.23
C THR A 292 13.40 5.75 -20.26
N ASP A 293 13.38 6.75 -19.39
CA ASP A 293 14.30 6.90 -18.28
C ASP A 293 13.53 7.13 -16.96
N TRP A 294 13.80 6.31 -15.97
CA TRP A 294 13.15 6.41 -14.66
C TRP A 294 13.77 7.49 -13.78
N ALA A 295 14.96 7.98 -14.13
CA ALA A 295 15.57 9.11 -13.43
C ALA A 295 14.81 10.41 -13.68
N ASP A 296 14.22 10.59 -14.85
CA ASP A 296 13.46 11.78 -15.24
C ASP A 296 12.06 11.86 -14.61
N VAL A 297 11.62 10.80 -13.89
CA VAL A 297 10.32 10.80 -13.23
C VAL A 297 10.38 11.64 -11.96
N ILE A 298 9.65 12.76 -11.93
CA ILE A 298 9.60 13.69 -10.79
C ILE A 298 8.26 13.72 -10.07
N SER A 299 7.22 13.11 -10.64
CA SER A 299 5.91 13.02 -9.99
C SER A 299 5.13 11.77 -10.38
N ILE A 300 4.16 11.40 -9.55
CA ILE A 300 3.28 10.26 -9.77
C ILE A 300 1.83 10.69 -9.60
N ARG A 301 0.99 10.37 -10.59
CA ARG A 301 -0.47 10.38 -10.49
C ARG A 301 -0.96 8.96 -10.27
N LEU A 302 -1.81 8.78 -9.28
CA LEU A 302 -2.34 7.49 -8.87
C LEU A 302 -3.86 7.53 -8.84
N ALA A 303 -4.50 6.49 -9.35
CA ALA A 303 -5.93 6.27 -9.26
C ALA A 303 -6.23 4.87 -8.70
N LEU A 304 -7.11 4.79 -7.71
CA LEU A 304 -7.58 3.56 -7.09
C LEU A 304 -9.08 3.41 -7.28
N LEU A 305 -9.55 2.22 -7.64
CA LEU A 305 -10.96 1.84 -7.66
C LEU A 305 -11.25 0.98 -6.43
N ILE A 306 -12.15 1.45 -5.56
CA ILE A 306 -12.51 0.76 -4.31
C ILE A 306 -13.98 0.42 -4.32
N ALA A 307 -14.30 -0.84 -4.00
CA ALA A 307 -15.64 -1.38 -3.96
C ALA A 307 -16.18 -1.56 -2.53
N SER A 308 -17.50 -1.69 -2.41
CA SER A 308 -18.13 -2.14 -1.16
C SER A 308 -17.89 -3.63 -0.90
N ASP A 309 -17.92 -4.04 0.37
CA ASP A 309 -17.80 -5.46 0.75
C ASP A 309 -18.95 -6.30 0.18
N ASN A 310 -20.16 -5.76 0.20
CA ASN A 310 -21.37 -6.47 -0.18
C ASN A 310 -21.85 -6.06 -1.57
N ASP A 311 -22.42 -7.04 -2.29
CA ASP A 311 -23.20 -6.83 -3.51
C ASP A 311 -24.56 -6.25 -3.18
N PHE A 312 -25.33 -5.87 -4.20
CA PHE A 312 -26.68 -5.30 -4.11
C PHE A 312 -26.76 -3.99 -3.32
N MET A 313 -25.70 -3.18 -3.34
CA MET A 313 -25.69 -1.85 -2.73
C MET A 313 -26.35 -0.78 -3.60
N ILE A 314 -26.37 -0.99 -4.91
CA ILE A 314 -26.99 -0.11 -5.91
C ILE A 314 -28.04 -0.87 -6.72
N ASP A 315 -29.02 -0.15 -7.29
CA ASP A 315 -30.15 -0.76 -8.00
C ASP A 315 -29.74 -1.40 -9.33
N ASN A 316 -28.82 -0.77 -10.04
CA ASN A 316 -28.28 -1.25 -11.31
C ASN A 316 -26.76 -1.30 -11.24
N ALA A 317 -26.18 -2.27 -11.94
CA ALA A 317 -24.76 -2.30 -12.16
C ALA A 317 -24.30 -1.05 -12.95
N GLU A 318 -23.16 -0.47 -12.59
CA GLU A 318 -22.63 0.75 -13.20
C GLU A 318 -21.23 0.49 -13.77
N SER A 319 -20.88 1.17 -14.87
CA SER A 319 -19.52 1.22 -15.37
C SER A 319 -18.75 2.31 -14.61
N TYR A 320 -17.47 2.04 -14.37
CA TYR A 320 -16.58 2.97 -13.69
C TYR A 320 -15.39 3.27 -14.58
N SER A 321 -15.15 4.56 -14.81
CA SER A 321 -13.90 5.05 -15.38
C SER A 321 -13.15 5.83 -14.32
N PHE A 322 -11.82 5.86 -14.41
CA PHE A 322 -11.07 6.89 -13.71
C PHE A 322 -11.37 8.22 -14.40
N ASP A 323 -11.83 9.20 -13.63
CA ASP A 323 -12.45 10.45 -14.09
C ASP A 323 -11.48 11.41 -14.81
N ASP A 324 -10.29 10.95 -15.10
CA ASP A 324 -9.31 11.67 -15.91
C ASP A 324 -9.09 10.90 -17.22
N SER A 325 -9.37 11.56 -18.34
CA SER A 325 -9.07 11.03 -19.68
C SER A 325 -7.59 10.64 -19.85
N ALA A 326 -6.72 11.14 -18.96
CA ALA A 326 -5.32 10.77 -18.90
C ALA A 326 -5.07 9.32 -18.53
N PHE A 327 -5.91 8.70 -17.67
CA PHE A 327 -5.70 7.31 -17.24
C PHE A 327 -6.21 6.26 -18.23
N GLY A 328 -7.11 6.64 -19.16
CA GLY A 328 -7.58 5.76 -20.24
C GLY A 328 -8.26 4.46 -19.81
N PHE A 329 -8.52 4.30 -18.50
CA PHE A 329 -9.07 3.09 -17.92
C PHE A 329 -10.58 3.20 -17.74
N THR A 330 -11.30 2.24 -18.29
CA THR A 330 -12.73 2.07 -18.06
C THR A 330 -12.97 0.62 -17.65
N LYS A 331 -13.60 0.39 -16.51
CA LYS A 331 -14.08 -0.93 -16.13
C LYS A 331 -15.49 -1.12 -16.67
N ASP A 332 -15.59 -1.79 -17.81
CA ASP A 332 -16.87 -2.06 -18.50
C ASP A 332 -17.50 -3.41 -18.10
N ASP A 333 -17.09 -4.02 -16.98
CA ASP A 333 -17.49 -5.37 -16.56
C ASP A 333 -18.98 -5.58 -16.28
N LEU A 334 -19.83 -4.68 -16.74
CA LEU A 334 -21.20 -4.61 -16.26
C LEU A 334 -22.26 -5.13 -17.26
N ALA A 335 -21.82 -5.57 -18.44
CA ALA A 335 -22.70 -6.09 -19.48
C ALA A 335 -22.71 -7.63 -19.56
N GLY A 336 -22.56 -8.35 -18.46
CA GLY A 336 -22.48 -9.82 -18.48
C GLY A 336 -23.29 -10.49 -17.37
N ALA A 337 -23.35 -11.84 -17.40
CA ALA A 337 -24.02 -12.67 -16.41
C ALA A 337 -23.44 -12.55 -14.97
N ASN A 338 -22.32 -11.87 -14.81
CA ASN A 338 -21.61 -11.65 -13.55
C ASN A 338 -21.59 -10.17 -13.12
N ALA A 339 -22.45 -9.33 -13.68
CA ALA A 339 -22.55 -7.93 -13.28
C ALA A 339 -22.94 -7.84 -11.80
N ASP A 340 -22.04 -7.37 -10.96
CA ASP A 340 -22.33 -7.11 -9.57
C ASP A 340 -22.92 -5.69 -9.37
N ARG A 341 -23.59 -5.48 -8.26
CA ARG A 341 -24.17 -4.20 -7.86
C ARG A 341 -23.50 -3.63 -6.64
N ARG A 342 -22.17 -3.81 -6.55
CA ARG A 342 -21.34 -3.17 -5.53
C ARG A 342 -21.27 -1.68 -5.78
N LEU A 343 -21.28 -0.93 -4.70
CA LEU A 343 -20.95 0.49 -4.75
C LEU A 343 -19.44 0.65 -4.92
N ARG A 344 -19.04 1.47 -5.89
CA ARG A 344 -17.62 1.77 -6.15
C ARG A 344 -17.35 3.26 -6.10
N ARG A 345 -16.12 3.62 -5.74
CA ARG A 345 -15.60 5.00 -5.81
C ARG A 345 -14.16 5.00 -6.27
N THR A 346 -13.83 5.99 -7.06
CA THR A 346 -12.46 6.28 -7.47
C THR A 346 -11.81 7.25 -6.47
N PHE A 347 -10.53 7.00 -6.19
CA PHE A 347 -9.69 7.88 -5.39
C PHE A 347 -8.44 8.20 -6.19
N THR A 348 -8.16 9.47 -6.36
CA THR A 348 -6.98 9.93 -7.10
C THR A 348 -6.04 10.66 -6.16
N GLY A 349 -4.74 10.49 -6.39
CA GLY A 349 -3.68 11.17 -5.68
C GLY A 349 -2.64 11.71 -6.65
N PHE A 350 -2.03 12.81 -6.25
CA PHE A 350 -0.94 13.46 -6.96
C PHE A 350 0.21 13.66 -5.99
N MET A 351 1.39 13.14 -6.30
CA MET A 351 2.55 13.16 -5.42
C MET A 351 3.81 13.54 -6.21
N ALA A 352 4.53 14.54 -5.72
CA ALA A 352 5.87 14.85 -6.21
C ALA A 352 6.92 14.00 -5.47
N LEU A 353 7.95 13.58 -6.18
CA LEU A 353 9.13 12.88 -5.65
C LEU A 353 10.07 13.95 -5.10
N ARG A 354 10.00 14.20 -3.78
CA ARG A 354 10.72 15.33 -3.16
C ARG A 354 12.23 15.27 -3.33
N ASN A 355 12.78 14.06 -3.37
CA ASN A 355 14.23 13.87 -3.43
C ASN A 355 14.79 14.02 -4.85
N ARG A 356 13.93 14.28 -5.84
CA ARG A 356 14.29 14.55 -7.25
C ARG A 356 14.01 15.98 -7.69
N THR A 357 13.29 16.75 -6.89
CA THR A 357 12.88 18.14 -7.21
C THR A 357 13.59 19.18 -6.34
N LEU A 358 14.77 18.87 -5.80
CA LEU A 358 15.57 19.77 -4.95
C LEU A 358 16.84 20.21 -5.65
#